data_7578aa0318c04e7672bdd1358abfb9a1
#
_entry.id   7578aa0318c04e7672bdd1358abfb9a1
#
_cell.length_a   1.000
_cell.length_b   1.000
_cell.length_c   1.000
_cell.angle_alpha   90.00
_cell.angle_beta   90.00
_cell.angle_gamma   90.00
#
_symmetry.space_group_name_H-M   'P 1'
#
loop_
_entity.id
_entity.type
_entity.pdbx_description
1 polymer ?
#
loop_
_entity_poly.entity_id
_entity_poly.type
_entity_poly.pdbx_seq_one_letter_code
_entity_poly.pdbx_strand_id
1 'polypeptide(L)'
;RGYLRPIIAENKGWQIFITTPRGKNHAYSTYQAAVKNPNSFAQRLSVHDTGMLTPRELQDELVEYVSTYGEAMGLALYEQEYEVSWDAAIMGAYYTSEFAKIDREDRIGNVPHNPRYPVHVAMDIGRTDNTAMWFFQAYEGRIFIIEYYQSAGRDPSHYMGVIRGRECQVSINGDSCNVEWGAENEWSAHIQATRLMLNICHIDMDCETGIQAARSYHREWDDDKKRFNDRPVHDWASDGADALRYLSVAWSRDKLPQDKQ
;
A
#
# COMPACT_ATOMS: atom_id res chain seq x y z
N ARG A 1 2.44 -13.60 14.61
CA ARG A 1 2.98 -13.22 15.95
C ARG A 1 2.08 -13.68 17.11
N GLY A 2 0.77 -13.51 17.04
CA GLY A 2 -0.16 -13.82 18.15
C GLY A 2 -0.07 -15.24 18.67
N TYR A 3 0.02 -16.22 17.80
CA TYR A 3 0.02 -17.63 18.16
C TYR A 3 1.35 -18.12 18.79
N LEU A 4 2.48 -17.56 18.40
CA LEU A 4 3.80 -18.01 18.89
C LEU A 4 4.19 -17.32 20.20
N ARG A 5 3.70 -16.11 20.44
CA ARG A 5 4.11 -15.32 21.60
C ARG A 5 3.82 -15.97 22.97
N PRO A 6 2.66 -16.61 23.20
CA PRO A 6 2.40 -17.32 24.46
C PRO A 6 3.38 -18.47 24.69
N ILE A 7 3.66 -19.27 23.66
CA ILE A 7 4.59 -20.42 23.72
C ILE A 7 6.00 -19.96 24.05
N ILE A 8 6.46 -18.87 23.42
CA ILE A 8 7.78 -18.30 23.65
C ILE A 8 7.88 -17.74 25.08
N ALA A 9 6.85 -17.06 25.55
CA ALA A 9 6.82 -16.48 26.89
C ALA A 9 6.86 -17.57 28.01
N GLU A 10 6.07 -18.65 27.85
CA GLU A 10 6.02 -19.77 28.75
C GLU A 10 7.38 -20.47 28.88
N ASN A 11 8.03 -20.70 27.76
CA ASN A 11 9.31 -21.42 27.69
C ASN A 11 10.55 -20.53 27.84
N LYS A 12 10.38 -19.22 28.12
CA LYS A 12 11.47 -18.22 28.15
C LYS A 12 12.32 -18.24 26.87
N GLY A 13 11.67 -18.55 25.75
CA GLY A 13 12.30 -18.65 24.45
C GLY A 13 12.53 -17.27 23.80
N TRP A 14 13.23 -17.29 22.69
CA TRP A 14 13.46 -16.12 21.87
C TRP A 14 13.06 -16.39 20.42
N GLN A 15 12.93 -15.34 19.63
CA GLN A 15 12.48 -15.40 18.24
C GLN A 15 13.42 -14.59 17.35
N ILE A 16 13.85 -15.17 16.25
CA ILE A 16 14.62 -14.49 15.21
C ILE A 16 13.73 -14.25 13.98
N PHE A 17 13.82 -13.05 13.44
CA PHE A 17 13.31 -12.70 12.11
C PHE A 17 14.49 -12.32 11.23
N ILE A 18 14.66 -13.03 10.11
CA ILE A 18 15.68 -12.73 9.10
C ILE A 18 14.90 -12.49 7.80
N THR A 19 15.14 -11.36 7.16
CA THR A 19 14.45 -10.99 5.93
C THR A 19 15.27 -9.98 5.13
N THR A 20 15.15 -10.03 3.82
CA THR A 20 15.53 -8.93 2.94
C THR A 20 14.37 -7.93 2.88
N PRO A 21 14.64 -6.61 2.87
CA PRO A 21 13.61 -5.59 2.69
C PRO A 21 12.82 -5.78 1.39
N ARG A 22 11.50 -5.59 1.48
CA ARG A 22 10.61 -5.55 0.32
C ARG A 22 9.57 -4.46 0.54
N GLY A 23 10.03 -3.20 0.46
CA GLY A 23 9.22 -2.05 0.83
C GLY A 23 8.90 -1.98 2.33
N LYS A 24 8.16 -0.96 2.74
CA LYS A 24 7.77 -0.73 4.14
C LYS A 24 6.56 -1.58 4.55
N ASN A 25 6.69 -2.88 4.49
CA ASN A 25 5.67 -3.88 4.84
C ASN A 25 5.71 -4.26 6.34
N HIS A 26 5.01 -5.34 6.71
CA HIS A 26 4.99 -5.86 8.09
C HIS A 26 6.37 -6.23 8.65
N ALA A 27 7.35 -6.58 7.81
CA ALA A 27 8.72 -6.84 8.25
C ALA A 27 9.40 -5.54 8.68
N TYR A 28 9.18 -4.44 7.94
CA TYR A 28 9.62 -3.11 8.34
C TYR A 28 9.03 -2.67 9.69
N SER A 29 7.72 -2.79 9.87
CA SER A 29 7.05 -2.49 11.15
C SER A 29 7.58 -3.35 12.30
N THR A 30 7.92 -4.62 12.01
CA THR A 30 8.56 -5.52 12.97
C THR A 30 9.94 -5.04 13.36
N TYR A 31 10.76 -4.64 12.38
CA TYR A 31 12.09 -4.10 12.59
C TYR A 31 12.02 -2.80 13.41
N GLN A 32 11.17 -1.86 13.05
CA GLN A 32 10.99 -0.59 13.78
C GLN A 32 10.56 -0.81 15.24
N ALA A 33 9.64 -1.76 15.48
CA ALA A 33 9.23 -2.12 16.83
C ALA A 33 10.38 -2.75 17.64
N ALA A 34 11.23 -3.54 16.99
CA ALA A 34 12.40 -4.14 17.65
C ALA A 34 13.47 -3.10 17.99
N VAL A 35 13.74 -2.14 17.08
CA VAL A 35 14.67 -1.03 17.33
C VAL A 35 14.25 -0.19 18.56
N LYS A 36 12.95 0.02 18.75
CA LYS A 36 12.40 0.80 19.87
C LYS A 36 12.32 0.01 21.19
N ASN A 37 12.47 -1.31 21.15
CA ASN A 37 12.31 -2.16 22.35
C ASN A 37 13.66 -2.51 22.96
N PRO A 38 13.97 -2.08 24.19
CA PRO A 38 15.26 -2.35 24.85
C PRO A 38 15.55 -3.84 25.11
N ASN A 39 14.51 -4.69 25.07
CA ASN A 39 14.65 -6.14 25.23
C ASN A 39 14.77 -6.89 23.89
N SER A 40 14.96 -6.17 22.79
CA SER A 40 15.10 -6.73 21.45
C SER A 40 16.42 -6.31 20.84
N PHE A 41 17.02 -7.21 20.09
CA PHE A 41 18.13 -6.88 19.19
C PHE A 41 17.55 -6.68 17.78
N ALA A 42 17.96 -5.61 17.10
CA ALA A 42 17.59 -5.35 15.72
C ALA A 42 18.81 -4.77 14.98
N GLN A 43 19.14 -5.36 13.85
CA GLN A 43 20.27 -4.93 13.02
C GLN A 43 19.87 -4.97 11.55
N ARG A 44 20.34 -3.99 10.79
CA ARG A 44 20.35 -3.97 9.33
C ARG A 44 21.80 -4.13 8.90
N LEU A 45 22.08 -5.10 8.05
CA LEU A 45 23.41 -5.40 7.55
C LEU A 45 23.40 -5.28 6.02
N SER A 46 23.98 -4.22 5.52
CA SER A 46 24.25 -4.03 4.10
C SER A 46 25.50 -4.83 3.69
N VAL A 47 25.74 -4.92 2.42
CA VAL A 47 26.97 -5.52 1.87
C VAL A 47 28.23 -4.80 2.36
N HIS A 48 28.14 -3.49 2.60
CA HIS A 48 29.24 -2.67 3.11
C HIS A 48 29.56 -2.97 4.57
N ASP A 49 28.54 -3.29 5.37
CA ASP A 49 28.71 -3.67 6.79
C ASP A 49 29.35 -5.05 6.93
N THR A 50 29.06 -5.95 6.00
CA THR A 50 29.60 -7.32 6.03
C THR A 50 30.97 -7.45 5.40
N GLY A 51 31.31 -6.59 4.43
CA GLY A 51 32.57 -6.64 3.69
C GLY A 51 32.79 -7.94 2.90
N MET A 52 31.70 -8.65 2.59
CA MET A 52 31.75 -9.96 1.91
C MET A 52 32.16 -9.85 0.45
N LEU A 53 31.85 -8.72 -0.19
CA LEU A 53 32.17 -8.45 -1.60
C LEU A 53 33.12 -7.27 -1.72
N THR A 54 34.03 -7.37 -2.69
CA THR A 54 34.93 -6.26 -3.05
C THR A 54 34.17 -5.20 -3.85
N PRO A 55 34.67 -3.95 -3.93
CA PRO A 55 34.05 -2.92 -4.76
C PRO A 55 33.90 -3.29 -6.23
N ARG A 56 34.80 -4.14 -6.75
CA ARG A 56 34.73 -4.63 -8.13
C ARG A 56 33.58 -5.62 -8.30
N GLU A 57 33.45 -6.59 -7.39
CA GLU A 57 32.36 -7.57 -7.41
C GLU A 57 31.01 -6.87 -7.28
N LEU A 58 30.88 -5.86 -6.43
CA LEU A 58 29.68 -5.05 -6.32
C LEU A 58 29.32 -4.31 -7.61
N GLN A 59 30.34 -3.81 -8.32
CA GLN A 59 30.13 -3.18 -9.62
C GLN A 59 29.68 -4.19 -10.68
N ASP A 60 30.27 -5.39 -10.68
CA ASP A 60 29.92 -6.46 -11.60
C ASP A 60 28.46 -6.93 -11.35
N GLU A 61 28.05 -7.08 -10.09
CA GLU A 61 26.66 -7.39 -9.69
C GLU A 61 25.68 -6.29 -10.15
N LEU A 62 26.01 -5.03 -9.93
CA LEU A 62 25.18 -3.92 -10.39
C LEU A 62 24.97 -3.93 -11.89
N VAL A 63 26.03 -4.18 -12.66
CA VAL A 63 25.96 -4.28 -14.12
C VAL A 63 25.08 -5.47 -14.54
N GLU A 64 25.17 -6.61 -13.85
CA GLU A 64 24.33 -7.78 -14.14
C GLU A 64 22.85 -7.49 -13.88
N TYR A 65 22.51 -6.88 -12.74
CA TYR A 65 21.14 -6.49 -12.43
C TYR A 65 20.58 -5.50 -13.48
N VAL A 66 21.33 -4.47 -13.83
CA VAL A 66 20.92 -3.48 -14.84
C VAL A 66 20.77 -4.11 -16.22
N SER A 67 21.67 -5.01 -16.60
CA SER A 67 21.59 -5.70 -17.91
C SER A 67 20.41 -6.67 -18.00
N THR A 68 20.07 -7.32 -16.89
CA THR A 68 19.00 -8.32 -16.82
C THR A 68 17.60 -7.68 -16.74
N TYR A 69 17.46 -6.65 -15.92
CA TYR A 69 16.16 -6.07 -15.57
C TYR A 69 15.92 -4.66 -16.15
N GLY A 70 16.93 -4.07 -16.80
CA GLY A 70 16.92 -2.66 -17.24
C GLY A 70 17.34 -1.71 -16.10
N GLU A 71 17.73 -0.46 -16.47
CA GLU A 71 18.38 0.48 -15.56
C GLU A 71 17.57 0.75 -14.28
N ALA A 72 16.33 1.21 -14.41
CA ALA A 72 15.52 1.61 -13.26
C ALA A 72 15.21 0.44 -12.30
N MET A 73 14.92 -0.73 -12.85
CA MET A 73 14.58 -1.92 -12.08
C MET A 73 15.82 -2.58 -11.50
N GLY A 74 16.90 -2.69 -12.28
CA GLY A 74 18.15 -3.27 -11.84
C GLY A 74 18.73 -2.49 -10.65
N LEU A 75 18.70 -1.15 -10.72
CA LEU A 75 19.11 -0.29 -9.60
C LEU A 75 18.24 -0.53 -8.35
N ALA A 76 16.92 -0.57 -8.49
CA ALA A 76 16.01 -0.78 -7.36
C ALA A 76 16.22 -2.14 -6.68
N LEU A 77 16.43 -3.21 -7.47
CA LEU A 77 16.74 -4.54 -6.95
C LEU A 77 18.11 -4.58 -6.27
N TYR A 78 19.11 -3.96 -6.87
CA TYR A 78 20.43 -3.87 -6.26
C TYR A 78 20.38 -3.13 -4.91
N GLU A 79 19.71 -1.98 -4.83
CA GLU A 79 19.50 -1.27 -3.58
C GLU A 79 18.75 -2.11 -2.53
N GLN A 80 17.77 -2.89 -2.96
CA GLN A 80 17.02 -3.76 -2.07
C GLN A 80 17.87 -4.88 -1.50
N GLU A 81 18.62 -5.59 -2.32
CA GLU A 81 19.35 -6.81 -1.93
C GLU A 81 20.71 -6.49 -1.29
N TYR A 82 21.45 -5.53 -1.81
CA TYR A 82 22.81 -5.22 -1.35
C TYR A 82 22.87 -4.05 -0.36
N GLU A 83 22.09 -2.99 -0.58
CA GLU A 83 22.03 -1.85 0.31
C GLU A 83 20.99 -1.98 1.42
N VAL A 84 20.20 -3.07 1.37
CA VAL A 84 19.14 -3.38 2.35
C VAL A 84 18.16 -2.22 2.51
N SER A 85 17.79 -1.59 1.39
CA SER A 85 16.92 -0.42 1.35
C SER A 85 15.45 -0.81 1.54
N TRP A 86 14.79 -0.17 2.50
CA TRP A 86 13.34 -0.26 2.66
C TRP A 86 12.58 0.67 1.72
N ASP A 87 13.27 1.62 1.11
CA ASP A 87 12.71 2.64 0.24
C ASP A 87 12.90 2.30 -1.26
N ALA A 88 13.63 1.22 -1.55
CA ALA A 88 13.77 0.74 -2.91
C ALA A 88 12.38 0.44 -3.51
N ALA A 89 12.16 0.90 -4.73
CA ALA A 89 10.89 0.73 -5.42
C ALA A 89 10.53 -0.76 -5.52
N ILE A 90 9.29 -1.11 -5.12
CA ILE A 90 8.80 -2.46 -5.31
C ILE A 90 8.66 -2.72 -6.81
N MET A 91 9.29 -3.80 -7.23
CA MET A 91 9.32 -4.21 -8.63
C MET A 91 7.90 -4.38 -9.18
N GLY A 92 7.58 -3.65 -10.27
CA GLY A 92 6.25 -3.70 -10.87
C GLY A 92 5.15 -2.93 -10.13
N ALA A 93 5.49 -2.16 -9.09
CA ALA A 93 4.50 -1.36 -8.38
C ALA A 93 3.80 -0.36 -9.30
N TYR A 94 2.48 -0.27 -9.14
CA TYR A 94 1.64 0.53 -10.04
C TYR A 94 1.72 2.03 -9.81
N TYR A 95 1.97 2.46 -8.57
CA TYR A 95 1.80 3.87 -8.14
C TYR A 95 3.08 4.50 -7.60
N THR A 96 4.25 3.96 -7.94
CA THR A 96 5.55 4.45 -7.44
C THR A 96 5.78 5.93 -7.73
N SER A 97 5.52 6.37 -8.97
CA SER A 97 5.72 7.76 -9.39
C SER A 97 4.76 8.72 -8.72
N GLU A 98 3.53 8.28 -8.52
CA GLU A 98 2.47 9.07 -7.87
C GLU A 98 2.77 9.28 -6.39
N PHE A 99 3.16 8.22 -5.67
CA PHE A 99 3.53 8.34 -4.27
C PHE A 99 4.83 9.12 -4.08
N ALA A 100 5.83 8.97 -4.95
CA ALA A 100 7.03 9.80 -4.92
C ALA A 100 6.71 11.30 -5.10
N LYS A 101 5.70 11.63 -5.91
CA LYS A 101 5.21 13.00 -6.06
C LYS A 101 4.46 13.47 -4.81
N ILE A 102 3.59 12.62 -4.24
CA ILE A 102 2.86 12.90 -2.99
C ILE A 102 3.84 13.23 -1.85
N ASP A 103 4.91 12.43 -1.70
CA ASP A 103 5.93 12.65 -0.68
C ASP A 103 6.69 13.96 -0.90
N ARG A 104 7.11 14.24 -2.12
CA ARG A 104 7.83 15.47 -2.47
C ARG A 104 6.98 16.73 -2.25
N GLU A 105 5.67 16.61 -2.43
CA GLU A 105 4.70 17.70 -2.26
C GLU A 105 4.13 17.77 -0.83
N ASP A 106 4.62 16.91 0.10
CA ASP A 106 4.19 16.82 1.50
C ASP A 106 2.66 16.69 1.66
N ARG A 107 2.05 15.80 0.82
CA ARG A 107 0.61 15.59 0.80
C ARG A 107 0.13 14.41 1.67
N ILE A 108 1.05 13.77 2.41
CA ILE A 108 0.75 12.86 3.51
C ILE A 108 1.00 13.62 4.81
N GLY A 109 -0.04 13.84 5.60
CA GLY A 109 0.06 14.64 6.82
C GLY A 109 -1.23 14.62 7.61
N ASN A 110 -1.48 15.66 8.38
CA ASN A 110 -2.75 15.80 9.12
C ASN A 110 -3.86 16.28 8.16
N VAL A 111 -4.84 15.44 7.90
CA VAL A 111 -6.02 15.73 7.06
C VAL A 111 -7.29 15.66 7.92
N PRO A 112 -7.66 16.74 8.62
CA PRO A 112 -8.80 16.75 9.52
C PRO A 112 -10.12 16.64 8.75
N HIS A 113 -11.10 15.97 9.38
CA HIS A 113 -12.47 15.98 8.89
C HIS A 113 -13.03 17.41 8.82
N ASN A 114 -13.59 17.77 7.67
CA ASN A 114 -14.29 19.05 7.47
C ASN A 114 -15.81 18.84 7.54
N PRO A 115 -16.49 19.35 8.59
CA PRO A 115 -17.92 19.10 8.80
C PRO A 115 -18.85 19.75 7.75
N ARG A 116 -18.30 20.56 6.85
CA ARG A 116 -19.09 21.19 5.76
C ARG A 116 -19.33 20.26 4.58
N TYR A 117 -18.56 19.18 4.46
CA TYR A 117 -18.61 18.28 3.32
C TYR A 117 -18.95 16.86 3.76
N PRO A 118 -19.71 16.11 2.95
CA PRO A 118 -20.03 14.71 3.27
C PRO A 118 -18.78 13.85 3.28
N VAL A 119 -18.79 12.83 4.12
CA VAL A 119 -17.79 11.76 4.07
C VAL A 119 -18.32 10.65 3.19
N HIS A 120 -17.48 10.21 2.26
CA HIS A 120 -17.71 9.07 1.39
C HIS A 120 -16.86 7.90 1.85
N VAL A 121 -17.29 6.69 1.54
CA VAL A 121 -16.52 5.48 1.78
C VAL A 121 -16.39 4.67 0.49
N ALA A 122 -15.17 4.30 0.15
CA ALA A 122 -14.87 3.29 -0.86
C ALA A 122 -14.39 2.04 -0.14
N MET A 123 -14.92 0.89 -0.54
CA MET A 123 -14.64 -0.36 0.15
C MET A 123 -14.42 -1.52 -0.82
N ASP A 124 -13.51 -2.40 -0.44
CA ASP A 124 -13.38 -3.73 -0.99
C ASP A 124 -13.83 -4.75 0.06
N ILE A 125 -14.83 -5.55 -0.28
CA ILE A 125 -15.46 -6.47 0.66
C ILE A 125 -14.81 -7.84 0.52
N GLY A 126 -13.90 -8.17 1.43
CA GLY A 126 -13.34 -9.51 1.55
C GLY A 126 -14.30 -10.47 2.27
N ARG A 127 -14.41 -11.68 1.76
CA ARG A 127 -15.20 -12.75 2.39
C ARG A 127 -14.36 -13.60 3.34
N THR A 128 -13.16 -13.96 2.94
CA THR A 128 -12.17 -14.75 3.70
C THR A 128 -10.92 -13.95 4.03
N ASP A 129 -10.66 -12.90 3.32
CA ASP A 129 -9.60 -11.90 3.40
C ASP A 129 -10.08 -10.62 4.10
N ASN A 130 -9.32 -9.52 3.98
CA ASN A 130 -9.72 -8.29 4.63
C ASN A 130 -10.81 -7.57 3.85
N THR A 131 -11.76 -6.98 4.56
CA THR A 131 -12.54 -5.86 4.05
C THR A 131 -11.76 -4.60 4.33
N ALA A 132 -11.44 -3.84 3.28
CA ALA A 132 -10.72 -2.58 3.33
C ALA A 132 -11.64 -1.40 3.03
N MET A 133 -11.49 -0.31 3.75
CA MET A 133 -12.32 0.90 3.61
C MET A 133 -11.46 2.16 3.63
N TRP A 134 -11.66 3.03 2.65
CA TRP A 134 -11.10 4.38 2.62
C TRP A 134 -12.22 5.38 2.84
N PHE A 135 -12.09 6.21 3.87
CA PHE A 135 -13.00 7.32 4.16
C PHE A 135 -12.39 8.61 3.62
N PHE A 136 -13.17 9.34 2.85
CA PHE A 136 -12.66 10.53 2.18
C PHE A 136 -13.73 11.60 2.00
N GLN A 137 -13.29 12.81 1.77
CA GLN A 137 -14.09 13.96 1.40
C GLN A 137 -13.58 14.52 0.07
N ALA A 138 -14.49 15.08 -0.73
CA ALA A 138 -14.14 15.67 -2.02
C ALA A 138 -14.67 17.10 -2.10
N TYR A 139 -13.77 18.07 -2.19
CA TYR A 139 -14.13 19.47 -2.32
C TYR A 139 -12.95 20.26 -2.94
N GLU A 140 -13.26 21.45 -3.48
CA GLU A 140 -12.27 22.33 -4.12
C GLU A 140 -11.38 21.63 -5.16
N GLY A 141 -11.96 20.67 -5.89
CA GLY A 141 -11.25 19.91 -6.91
C GLY A 141 -10.18 18.95 -6.37
N ARG A 142 -10.20 18.64 -5.07
CA ARG A 142 -9.25 17.75 -4.39
C ARG A 142 -9.98 16.64 -3.64
N ILE A 143 -9.23 15.58 -3.33
CA ILE A 143 -9.67 14.47 -2.50
C ILE A 143 -8.87 14.47 -1.21
N PHE A 144 -9.56 14.43 -0.09
CA PHE A 144 -9.01 14.41 1.25
C PHE A 144 -9.34 13.06 1.87
N ILE A 145 -8.37 12.16 1.91
CA ILE A 145 -8.50 10.84 2.52
C ILE A 145 -8.22 11.02 4.01
N ILE A 146 -9.24 10.84 4.84
CA ILE A 146 -9.23 11.17 6.27
C ILE A 146 -9.04 9.96 7.17
N GLU A 147 -9.33 8.75 6.67
CA GLU A 147 -9.18 7.54 7.46
C GLU A 147 -9.09 6.30 6.57
N TYR A 148 -8.37 5.30 7.05
CA TYR A 148 -8.33 3.95 6.51
C TYR A 148 -8.67 2.92 7.58
N TYR A 149 -9.51 1.96 7.24
CA TYR A 149 -9.88 0.85 8.10
C TYR A 149 -9.79 -0.47 7.35
N GLN A 150 -9.25 -1.50 7.99
CA GLN A 150 -9.32 -2.87 7.47
C GLN A 150 -9.53 -3.89 8.59
N SER A 151 -10.27 -4.96 8.28
CA SER A 151 -10.46 -6.11 9.18
C SER A 151 -10.88 -7.34 8.39
N ALA A 152 -10.50 -8.52 8.87
CA ALA A 152 -10.90 -9.80 8.30
C ALA A 152 -11.89 -10.54 9.19
N GLY A 153 -12.70 -11.43 8.59
CA GLY A 153 -13.52 -12.40 9.32
C GLY A 153 -14.62 -11.81 10.18
N ARG A 154 -15.07 -10.60 9.87
CA ARG A 154 -16.21 -9.96 10.55
C ARG A 154 -17.48 -10.09 9.72
N ASP A 155 -18.62 -10.12 10.40
CA ASP A 155 -19.91 -10.09 9.69
C ASP A 155 -20.24 -8.69 9.13
N PRO A 156 -21.15 -8.58 8.16
CA PRO A 156 -21.51 -7.31 7.56
C PRO A 156 -22.03 -6.27 8.56
N SER A 157 -22.64 -6.68 9.66
CA SER A 157 -23.18 -5.76 10.68
C SER A 157 -22.05 -5.00 11.39
N HIS A 158 -20.89 -5.64 11.57
CA HIS A 158 -19.70 -5.00 12.11
C HIS A 158 -19.25 -3.82 11.23
N TYR A 159 -19.11 -4.05 9.92
CA TYR A 159 -18.68 -3.01 8.97
C TYR A 159 -19.70 -1.87 8.87
N MET A 160 -20.98 -2.19 8.90
CA MET A 160 -22.04 -1.18 8.99
C MET A 160 -21.95 -0.38 10.30
N GLY A 161 -21.57 -1.01 11.41
CA GLY A 161 -21.29 -0.35 12.67
C GLY A 161 -20.10 0.61 12.57
N VAL A 162 -19.02 0.18 11.91
CA VAL A 162 -17.84 1.02 11.63
C VAL A 162 -18.22 2.27 10.83
N ILE A 163 -19.05 2.15 9.80
CA ILE A 163 -19.52 3.26 8.97
C ILE A 163 -20.40 4.21 9.79
N ARG A 164 -21.38 3.67 10.53
CA ARG A 164 -22.34 4.47 11.32
C ARG A 164 -21.72 5.18 12.53
N GLY A 165 -20.73 4.56 13.16
CA GLY A 165 -20.06 5.11 14.35
C GLY A 165 -19.19 6.34 14.10
N ARG A 166 -18.99 6.69 12.84
CA ARG A 166 -18.25 7.87 12.43
C ARG A 166 -19.22 9.00 12.12
N GLU A 167 -19.97 9.55 12.98
CA GLU A 167 -20.91 10.71 12.89
C GLU A 167 -21.01 11.41 11.50
N CYS A 168 -20.68 10.68 10.46
CA CYS A 168 -20.56 11.11 9.10
C CYS A 168 -21.90 10.87 8.41
N GLN A 169 -22.44 11.85 7.70
CA GLN A 169 -23.49 11.63 6.73
C GLN A 169 -22.90 10.79 5.58
N VAL A 170 -22.90 9.48 5.74
CA VAL A 170 -22.39 8.58 4.71
C VAL A 170 -23.43 8.48 3.62
N SER A 171 -23.18 9.09 2.48
CA SER A 171 -23.89 8.79 1.25
C SER A 171 -23.40 7.43 0.73
N ILE A 172 -24.05 6.35 1.17
CA ILE A 172 -23.92 5.07 0.49
C ILE A 172 -24.80 5.17 -0.74
N ASN A 173 -24.24 5.57 -1.87
CA ASN A 173 -24.93 5.45 -3.13
C ASN A 173 -24.90 3.98 -3.52
N GLY A 174 -25.98 3.24 -3.21
CA GLY A 174 -26.14 1.81 -3.53
C GLY A 174 -25.98 1.48 -5.00
N ASP A 175 -26.16 2.45 -5.89
CA ASP A 175 -25.96 2.31 -7.33
C ASP A 175 -24.49 2.37 -7.77
N SER A 176 -23.59 2.81 -6.91
CA SER A 176 -22.15 2.83 -7.22
C SER A 176 -21.46 1.48 -7.03
N CYS A 177 -22.13 0.50 -6.43
CA CYS A 177 -21.65 -0.88 -6.34
C CYS A 177 -21.94 -1.71 -7.59
N ASN A 178 -22.63 -1.19 -8.58
CA ASN A 178 -22.70 -1.81 -9.91
C ASN A 178 -21.44 -1.46 -10.71
N VAL A 179 -20.27 -1.82 -10.18
CA VAL A 179 -19.12 -2.09 -11.03
C VAL A 179 -19.45 -3.45 -11.67
N GLU A 180 -20.06 -3.42 -12.84
CA GLU A 180 -20.05 -4.58 -13.70
C GLU A 180 -18.59 -4.99 -13.85
N TRP A 181 -18.27 -6.20 -13.44
CA TRP A 181 -16.98 -6.82 -13.62
C TRP A 181 -16.78 -7.03 -15.12
N GLY A 182 -16.45 -5.94 -15.82
CA GLY A 182 -16.22 -5.93 -17.25
C GLY A 182 -14.83 -6.45 -17.58
N ALA A 183 -14.70 -6.86 -18.82
CA ALA A 183 -13.58 -7.52 -19.47
C ALA A 183 -12.18 -7.00 -19.10
N GLU A 184 -11.16 -7.81 -19.36
CA GLU A 184 -9.72 -7.60 -19.09
C GLU A 184 -9.16 -6.22 -19.48
N ASN A 185 -9.81 -5.49 -20.39
CA ASN A 185 -9.43 -4.14 -20.81
C ASN A 185 -9.75 -3.03 -19.79
N GLU A 186 -10.59 -3.26 -18.79
CA GLU A 186 -10.96 -2.26 -17.78
C GLU A 186 -9.91 -2.09 -16.69
N TRP A 187 -9.10 -3.12 -16.41
CA TRP A 187 -8.08 -3.08 -15.37
C TRP A 187 -7.07 -1.94 -15.59
N SER A 188 -6.55 -1.82 -16.80
CA SER A 188 -5.61 -0.76 -17.17
C SER A 188 -6.23 0.63 -17.02
N ALA A 189 -7.50 0.79 -17.38
CA ALA A 189 -8.23 2.04 -17.22
C ALA A 189 -8.41 2.42 -15.75
N HIS A 190 -8.70 1.45 -14.88
CA HIS A 190 -8.84 1.68 -13.45
C HIS A 190 -7.52 2.07 -12.78
N ILE A 191 -6.41 1.43 -13.14
CA ILE A 191 -5.06 1.81 -12.68
C ILE A 191 -4.75 3.25 -13.10
N GLN A 192 -5.06 3.60 -14.36
CA GLN A 192 -4.83 4.96 -14.85
C GLN A 192 -5.73 5.99 -14.14
N ALA A 193 -6.99 5.66 -13.85
CA ALA A 193 -7.88 6.51 -13.06
C ALA A 193 -7.31 6.76 -11.65
N THR A 194 -6.77 5.71 -11.01
CA THR A 194 -6.13 5.83 -9.69
C THR A 194 -4.89 6.73 -9.75
N ARG A 195 -4.05 6.60 -10.76
CA ARG A 195 -2.90 7.49 -10.97
C ARG A 195 -3.31 8.96 -11.11
N LEU A 196 -4.35 9.23 -11.91
CA LEU A 196 -4.87 10.58 -12.08
C LEU A 196 -5.43 11.13 -10.75
N MET A 197 -6.20 10.33 -10.02
CA MET A 197 -6.75 10.70 -8.73
C MET A 197 -5.66 11.01 -7.70
N LEU A 198 -4.62 10.20 -7.61
CA LEU A 198 -3.51 10.41 -6.68
C LEU A 198 -2.79 11.75 -6.87
N ASN A 199 -2.87 12.36 -8.07
CA ASN A 199 -2.33 13.70 -8.30
C ASN A 199 -3.05 14.82 -7.53
N ILE A 200 -4.27 14.58 -7.08
CA ILE A 200 -5.11 15.56 -6.36
C ILE A 200 -5.43 15.11 -4.92
N CYS A 201 -4.92 13.97 -4.48
CA CYS A 201 -5.15 13.46 -3.12
C CYS A 201 -4.24 14.11 -2.09
N HIS A 202 -4.84 14.38 -0.92
CA HIS A 202 -4.17 14.56 0.36
C HIS A 202 -4.56 13.39 1.26
N ILE A 203 -3.61 12.79 1.97
CA ILE A 203 -3.84 11.54 2.72
C ILE A 203 -3.42 11.75 4.16
N ASP A 204 -4.29 11.40 5.09
CA ASP A 204 -3.97 11.47 6.51
C ASP A 204 -2.87 10.45 6.86
N MET A 205 -1.92 10.87 7.69
CA MET A 205 -0.80 10.03 8.09
C MET A 205 -1.23 8.78 8.86
N ASP A 206 -2.38 8.81 9.54
CA ASP A 206 -2.91 7.66 10.27
C ASP A 206 -3.44 6.57 9.32
N CYS A 207 -3.56 6.86 8.01
CA CYS A 207 -3.85 5.87 6.97
C CYS A 207 -2.64 4.98 6.60
N GLU A 208 -1.59 4.92 7.42
CA GLU A 208 -0.31 4.28 7.09
C GLU A 208 -0.47 2.89 6.48
N THR A 209 -1.30 2.02 7.06
CA THR A 209 -1.50 0.64 6.55
C THR A 209 -2.04 0.64 5.13
N GLY A 210 -3.01 1.49 4.82
CA GLY A 210 -3.57 1.63 3.48
C GLY A 210 -2.57 2.26 2.50
N ILE A 211 -1.80 3.26 2.94
CA ILE A 211 -0.71 3.87 2.16
C ILE A 211 0.32 2.81 1.78
N GLN A 212 0.73 1.96 2.74
CA GLN A 212 1.68 0.88 2.48
C GLN A 212 1.10 -0.16 1.51
N ALA A 213 -0.18 -0.50 1.62
CA ALA A 213 -0.86 -1.38 0.67
C ALA A 213 -0.82 -0.78 -0.75
N ALA A 214 -1.20 0.48 -0.90
CA ALA A 214 -1.18 1.16 -2.20
C ALA A 214 0.23 1.27 -2.81
N ARG A 215 1.25 1.55 -1.99
CA ARG A 215 2.66 1.57 -2.42
C ARG A 215 3.17 0.20 -2.83
N SER A 216 2.67 -0.85 -2.21
CA SER A 216 3.11 -2.23 -2.41
C SER A 216 2.31 -2.96 -3.49
N TYR A 217 1.27 -2.36 -4.03
CA TYR A 217 0.44 -2.95 -5.06
C TYR A 217 1.19 -3.07 -6.39
N HIS A 218 1.49 -4.31 -6.81
CA HIS A 218 2.44 -4.56 -7.88
C HIS A 218 2.02 -5.71 -8.79
N ARG A 219 2.64 -5.75 -9.98
CA ARG A 219 2.55 -6.86 -10.93
C ARG A 219 3.58 -7.92 -10.61
N GLU A 220 3.23 -9.16 -10.85
CA GLU A 220 4.16 -10.27 -10.78
C GLU A 220 5.14 -10.25 -11.97
N TRP A 221 6.40 -10.51 -11.68
CA TRP A 221 7.40 -10.73 -12.72
C TRP A 221 7.35 -12.19 -13.18
N ASP A 222 7.27 -12.40 -14.48
CA ASP A 222 7.32 -13.74 -15.12
C ASP A 222 8.75 -13.97 -15.60
N ASP A 223 9.49 -14.82 -14.86
CA ASP A 223 10.89 -15.11 -15.17
C ASP A 223 11.09 -15.84 -16.50
N ASP A 224 10.14 -16.62 -16.94
CA ASP A 224 10.20 -17.35 -18.20
C ASP A 224 10.00 -16.41 -19.39
N LYS A 225 9.06 -15.49 -19.27
CA LYS A 225 8.72 -14.52 -20.33
C LYS A 225 9.50 -13.21 -20.22
N LYS A 226 10.30 -13.04 -19.17
CA LYS A 226 11.05 -11.80 -18.89
C LYS A 226 10.20 -10.53 -19.00
N ARG A 227 8.98 -10.58 -18.46
CA ARG A 227 8.04 -9.46 -18.44
C ARG A 227 7.12 -9.53 -17.23
N PHE A 228 6.49 -8.40 -16.92
CA PHE A 228 5.41 -8.37 -15.93
C PHE A 228 4.12 -8.96 -16.47
N ASN A 229 3.43 -9.70 -15.61
CA ASN A 229 2.04 -10.08 -15.84
C ASN A 229 1.16 -8.82 -15.84
N ASP A 230 0.04 -8.86 -16.58
CA ASP A 230 -0.85 -7.71 -16.69
C ASP A 230 -1.68 -7.49 -15.41
N ARG A 231 -1.84 -8.53 -14.60
CA ARG A 231 -2.62 -8.50 -13.36
C ARG A 231 -1.75 -8.28 -12.14
N PRO A 232 -2.28 -7.64 -11.08
CA PRO A 232 -1.58 -7.52 -9.82
C PRO A 232 -1.42 -8.88 -9.13
N VAL A 233 -0.40 -8.97 -8.30
CA VAL A 233 -0.27 -10.05 -7.34
C VAL A 233 -1.38 -9.92 -6.31
N HIS A 234 -2.08 -11.03 -6.02
CA HIS A 234 -3.05 -11.07 -4.94
C HIS A 234 -2.34 -11.43 -3.64
N ASP A 235 -2.03 -10.40 -2.86
CA ASP A 235 -1.35 -10.51 -1.58
C ASP A 235 -1.99 -9.58 -0.53
N TRP A 236 -1.29 -9.36 0.59
CA TRP A 236 -1.75 -8.49 1.67
C TRP A 236 -2.07 -7.04 1.25
N ALA A 237 -1.52 -6.57 0.13
CA ALA A 237 -1.69 -5.21 -0.38
C ALA A 237 -2.95 -5.06 -1.24
N SER A 238 -3.49 -6.18 -1.76
CA SER A 238 -4.58 -6.18 -2.73
C SER A 238 -5.81 -5.46 -2.20
N ASP A 239 -6.31 -5.86 -1.03
CA ASP A 239 -7.61 -5.39 -0.51
C ASP A 239 -7.62 -3.85 -0.35
N GLY A 240 -6.55 -3.30 0.24
CA GLY A 240 -6.41 -1.85 0.44
C GLY A 240 -6.25 -1.08 -0.88
N ALA A 241 -5.48 -1.62 -1.80
CA ALA A 241 -5.25 -1.00 -3.10
C ALA A 241 -6.47 -1.11 -4.02
N ASP A 242 -7.22 -2.21 -3.97
CA ASP A 242 -8.44 -2.39 -4.74
C ASP A 242 -9.55 -1.46 -4.25
N ALA A 243 -9.70 -1.29 -2.93
CA ALA A 243 -10.61 -0.28 -2.37
C ALA A 243 -10.25 1.15 -2.82
N LEU A 244 -8.94 1.49 -2.90
CA LEU A 244 -8.48 2.78 -3.43
C LEU A 244 -8.79 2.93 -4.93
N ARG A 245 -8.67 1.86 -5.67
CA ARG A 245 -9.03 1.79 -7.10
C ARG A 245 -10.54 2.02 -7.31
N TYR A 246 -11.39 1.44 -6.47
CA TYR A 246 -12.83 1.67 -6.52
C TYR A 246 -13.18 3.15 -6.23
N LEU A 247 -12.48 3.79 -5.29
CA LEU A 247 -12.60 5.22 -5.06
C LEU A 247 -12.34 6.01 -6.34
N SER A 248 -11.25 5.71 -7.04
CA SER A 248 -10.86 6.42 -8.26
C SER A 248 -11.86 6.28 -9.40
N VAL A 249 -12.45 5.10 -9.56
CA VAL A 249 -13.47 4.84 -10.58
C VAL A 249 -14.77 5.59 -10.26
N ALA A 250 -15.18 5.61 -8.99
CA ALA A 250 -16.35 6.37 -8.56
C ALA A 250 -16.15 7.87 -8.80
N TRP A 251 -14.98 8.40 -8.50
CA TRP A 251 -14.62 9.80 -8.75
C TRP A 251 -14.62 10.14 -10.24
N SER A 252 -13.99 9.32 -11.10
CA SER A 252 -13.86 9.59 -12.54
C SER A 252 -15.19 9.57 -13.30
N ARG A 253 -16.23 8.96 -12.74
CA ARG A 253 -17.57 8.87 -13.36
C ARG A 253 -18.51 10.00 -12.97
N ASP A 254 -18.01 11.10 -12.38
CA ASP A 254 -18.82 12.25 -11.90
C ASP A 254 -19.98 11.85 -10.96
N LYS A 255 -19.86 10.71 -10.28
CA LYS A 255 -20.92 10.19 -9.39
C LYS A 255 -20.87 10.76 -7.98
N LEU A 256 -19.81 11.48 -7.63
CA LEU A 256 -19.75 12.21 -6.36
C LEU A 256 -20.46 13.56 -6.54
N PRO A 257 -21.28 13.99 -5.58
CA PRO A 257 -21.92 15.28 -5.66
C PRO A 257 -20.85 16.37 -5.80
N GLN A 258 -20.82 17.01 -6.98
CA GLN A 258 -20.05 18.23 -7.13
C GLN A 258 -20.75 19.31 -6.30
N ASP A 259 -19.97 20.14 -5.60
CA ASP A 259 -20.52 21.27 -4.87
C ASP A 259 -21.53 22.02 -5.73
N LYS A 260 -22.78 22.03 -5.31
CA LYS A 260 -23.73 23.03 -5.81
C LYS A 260 -23.27 24.36 -5.24
N GLN A 261 -22.62 25.15 -6.08
CA GLN A 261 -22.34 26.56 -5.81
C GLN A 261 -23.60 27.33 -5.49
#